data_d3021fb2c143da1a5dac4b1fcddba8db
#
_entry.id   d3021fb2c143da1a5dac4b1fcddba8db
#
_cell.length_a   1.000
_cell.length_b   1.000
_cell.length_c   1.000
_cell.angle_alpha   90.00
_cell.angle_beta   90.00
_cell.angle_gamma   90.00
#
_symmetry.space_group_name_H-M   'P 1'
#
loop_
_entity.id
_entity.type
_entity.pdbx_description
1 polymer ?
#
loop_
_entity_poly.entity_id
_entity_poly.type
_entity_poly.pdbx_seq_one_letter_code
_entity_poly.pdbx_strand_id
1 'polypeptide(L)'
;IQRLHLGFFDTMPVGRLVTRATNDVENVSEMFSAGIAALVRDVFKMLGLAIALFCIDARLAGFTFLVVPLLAVGAIVFRWKVREAFRAVRVRIARINAYLQENVVGMKVVQLFTREEKNFRDFDAMNADHRDAWLQSIRYDSALFAVVELASGITIALVIWQGAGYAAAGTIYLFIDWTRRFFMPLRDLSAKYSVMQSSMASAERIFELLDTAPAVLDPPEAATPILPAERRGLVEFDHVWFSYRGDGASRAQRGEAERRPEDWVLRDVSFRVEPGQTAAFVGATGAGKTTIIKLLTRLYDVDRGAIRIDGVDLREWPQSELRRRVAMVLQDVFMFSGSIAENVSLGRDDVDADAVQRAARAVQADRFIARLPRGYETEVRERGTNLSAGQRQLLSFARALAYGADVLVLDEATSAIDSETEALVQEGIHVLIAGKTALVIAHRLSTIQDADCIHVLHKGQLVESGTHEELLARAGVYERLYRLQFAEQPAPVAAAGG
;
A
#
# COMPACT_ATOMS: atom_id res chain seq x y z
N ILE A 1 0.21 -11.67 -0.65
CA ILE A 1 0.25 -10.29 -0.15
C ILE A 1 0.09 -10.28 1.37
N GLN A 2 -0.98 -10.84 1.95
CA GLN A 2 -1.27 -10.80 3.40
C GLN A 2 -0.20 -11.43 4.31
N ARG A 3 0.71 -12.24 3.77
CA ARG A 3 1.84 -12.84 4.50
C ARG A 3 3.10 -11.97 4.48
N LEU A 4 3.09 -10.85 3.78
CA LEU A 4 4.24 -9.95 3.70
C LEU A 4 4.35 -9.11 4.99
N HIS A 5 5.56 -8.76 5.35
CA HIS A 5 5.88 -7.94 6.53
C HIS A 5 5.46 -6.47 6.36
N LEU A 6 5.26 -5.77 7.48
CA LEU A 6 4.78 -4.38 7.46
C LEU A 6 5.69 -3.42 6.67
N GLY A 7 7.01 -3.63 6.70
CA GLY A 7 7.97 -2.79 5.94
C GLY A 7 7.72 -2.78 4.43
N PHE A 8 7.18 -3.86 3.87
CA PHE A 8 6.74 -3.88 2.48
C PHE A 8 5.58 -2.91 2.25
N PHE A 9 4.58 -2.89 3.14
CA PHE A 9 3.42 -1.99 3.03
C PHE A 9 3.77 -0.52 3.32
N ASP A 10 4.73 -0.26 4.20
CA ASP A 10 5.21 1.09 4.49
C ASP A 10 5.94 1.72 3.27
N THR A 11 6.53 0.89 2.39
CA THR A 11 7.24 1.33 1.17
C THR A 11 6.38 1.28 -0.09
N MET A 12 5.37 0.42 -0.13
CA MET A 12 4.52 0.19 -1.30
C MET A 12 3.12 0.79 -1.12
N PRO A 13 2.75 1.83 -1.89
CA PRO A 13 1.40 2.41 -1.83
C PRO A 13 0.30 1.36 -2.10
N VAL A 14 -0.76 1.36 -1.27
CA VAL A 14 -1.89 0.41 -1.36
C VAL A 14 -2.52 0.39 -2.75
N GLY A 15 -2.73 1.56 -3.38
CA GLY A 15 -3.28 1.64 -4.74
C GLY A 15 -2.45 0.89 -5.78
N ARG A 16 -1.12 0.85 -5.62
CA ARG A 16 -0.24 0.08 -6.50
C ARG A 16 -0.43 -1.43 -6.33
N LEU A 17 -0.63 -1.90 -5.09
CA LEU A 17 -0.92 -3.31 -4.81
C LEU A 17 -2.26 -3.75 -5.39
N VAL A 18 -3.29 -2.91 -5.24
CA VAL A 18 -4.60 -3.16 -5.85
C VAL A 18 -4.46 -3.26 -7.37
N THR A 19 -3.77 -2.31 -8.01
CA THR A 19 -3.53 -2.34 -9.47
C THR A 19 -2.78 -3.61 -9.89
N ARG A 20 -1.77 -4.07 -9.14
CA ARG A 20 -1.05 -5.34 -9.41
C ARG A 20 -1.96 -6.56 -9.29
N ALA A 21 -2.88 -6.56 -8.30
CA ALA A 21 -3.79 -7.68 -8.06
C ALA A 21 -4.98 -7.73 -9.03
N THR A 22 -5.30 -6.64 -9.72
CA THR A 22 -6.44 -6.52 -10.64
C THR A 22 -5.97 -6.28 -12.07
N ASN A 23 -5.60 -5.06 -12.43
CA ASN A 23 -5.29 -4.66 -13.79
C ASN A 23 -4.08 -5.41 -14.40
N ASP A 24 -3.02 -5.67 -13.61
CA ASP A 24 -1.87 -6.40 -14.13
C ASP A 24 -2.23 -7.86 -14.44
N VAL A 25 -3.11 -8.49 -13.65
CA VAL A 25 -3.62 -9.84 -13.91
C VAL A 25 -4.48 -9.86 -15.19
N GLU A 26 -5.34 -8.85 -15.36
CA GLU A 26 -6.15 -8.69 -16.58
C GLU A 26 -5.27 -8.49 -17.81
N ASN A 27 -4.24 -7.64 -17.73
CA ASN A 27 -3.27 -7.44 -18.82
C ASN A 27 -2.56 -8.74 -19.22
N VAL A 28 -2.21 -9.60 -18.25
CA VAL A 28 -1.61 -10.90 -18.54
C VAL A 28 -2.61 -11.83 -19.25
N SER A 29 -3.88 -11.83 -18.84
CA SER A 29 -4.94 -12.56 -19.52
C SER A 29 -5.13 -12.09 -20.99
N GLU A 30 -5.09 -10.77 -21.22
CA GLU A 30 -5.17 -10.17 -22.54
C GLU A 30 -3.99 -10.58 -23.44
N MET A 31 -2.80 -10.76 -22.87
CA MET A 31 -1.64 -11.26 -23.62
C MET A 31 -1.90 -12.62 -24.28
N PHE A 32 -2.54 -13.54 -23.58
CA PHE A 32 -2.84 -14.86 -24.13
C PHE A 32 -3.95 -14.81 -25.15
N SER A 33 -5.02 -14.06 -24.92
CA SER A 33 -6.20 -14.01 -25.77
C SER A 33 -6.00 -13.14 -27.02
N ALA A 34 -5.62 -11.89 -26.87
CA ALA A 34 -5.46 -10.92 -27.95
C ALA A 34 -4.02 -10.77 -28.46
N GLY A 35 -3.03 -11.09 -27.63
CA GLY A 35 -1.61 -10.99 -27.97
C GLY A 35 -1.07 -12.21 -28.69
N ILE A 36 -0.67 -13.24 -27.94
CA ILE A 36 0.04 -14.42 -28.47
C ILE A 36 -0.81 -15.20 -29.46
N ALA A 37 -2.05 -15.55 -29.10
CA ALA A 37 -2.92 -16.34 -29.97
C ALA A 37 -3.20 -15.64 -31.31
N ALA A 38 -3.43 -14.32 -31.28
CA ALA A 38 -3.64 -13.53 -32.48
C ALA A 38 -2.37 -13.44 -33.33
N LEU A 39 -1.22 -13.23 -32.70
CA LEU A 39 0.07 -13.14 -33.40
C LEU A 39 0.43 -14.47 -34.09
N VAL A 40 0.29 -15.59 -33.36
CA VAL A 40 0.52 -16.95 -33.90
C VAL A 40 -0.40 -17.22 -35.09
N ARG A 41 -1.70 -16.94 -34.94
CA ARG A 41 -2.67 -17.09 -36.05
C ARG A 41 -2.25 -16.25 -37.27
N ASP A 42 -1.85 -15.00 -37.08
CA ASP A 42 -1.50 -14.10 -38.17
C ASP A 42 -0.20 -14.53 -38.88
N VAL A 43 0.80 -15.00 -38.11
CA VAL A 43 2.04 -15.56 -38.69
C VAL A 43 1.73 -16.79 -39.52
N PHE A 44 0.95 -17.74 -39.00
CA PHE A 44 0.55 -18.95 -39.78
C PHE A 44 -0.27 -18.59 -41.01
N LYS A 45 -1.19 -17.64 -40.89
CA LYS A 45 -1.97 -17.11 -42.02
C LYS A 45 -1.10 -16.51 -43.12
N MET A 46 -0.15 -15.63 -42.71
CA MET A 46 0.77 -15.00 -43.66
C MET A 46 1.69 -16.00 -44.32
N LEU A 47 2.24 -16.96 -43.53
CA LEU A 47 3.10 -18.00 -44.05
C LEU A 47 2.34 -18.92 -45.01
N GLY A 48 1.13 -19.36 -44.65
CA GLY A 48 0.26 -20.16 -45.47
C GLY A 48 -0.11 -19.48 -46.81
N LEU A 49 -0.47 -18.18 -46.76
CA LEU A 49 -0.76 -17.39 -47.95
C LEU A 49 0.49 -17.23 -48.83
N ALA A 50 1.66 -17.00 -48.23
CA ALA A 50 2.92 -16.87 -48.98
C ALA A 50 3.25 -18.18 -49.70
N ILE A 51 3.24 -19.33 -49.00
CA ILE A 51 3.50 -20.66 -49.60
C ILE A 51 2.51 -20.94 -50.71
N ALA A 52 1.23 -20.71 -50.47
CA ALA A 52 0.20 -20.99 -51.48
C ALA A 52 0.36 -20.12 -52.73
N LEU A 53 0.70 -18.81 -52.59
CA LEU A 53 0.99 -17.98 -53.72
C LEU A 53 2.18 -18.48 -54.54
N PHE A 54 3.27 -18.92 -53.87
CA PHE A 54 4.44 -19.50 -54.57
C PHE A 54 4.14 -20.83 -55.23
N CYS A 55 3.24 -21.65 -54.67
CA CYS A 55 2.81 -22.91 -55.29
C CYS A 55 1.91 -22.69 -56.51
N ILE A 56 1.14 -21.62 -56.57
CA ILE A 56 0.25 -21.30 -57.70
C ILE A 56 1.04 -20.71 -58.84
N ASP A 57 1.81 -19.66 -58.60
CA ASP A 57 2.66 -19.03 -59.61
C ASP A 57 3.87 -18.33 -58.93
N ALA A 58 5.02 -18.98 -59.00
CA ALA A 58 6.24 -18.48 -58.36
C ALA A 58 6.73 -17.13 -58.95
N ARG A 59 6.42 -16.89 -60.21
CA ARG A 59 6.81 -15.64 -60.89
C ARG A 59 6.00 -14.43 -60.39
N LEU A 60 4.66 -14.58 -60.34
CA LEU A 60 3.78 -13.55 -59.77
C LEU A 60 4.03 -13.37 -58.28
N ALA A 61 4.26 -14.47 -57.52
CA ALA A 61 4.63 -14.38 -56.09
C ALA A 61 5.92 -13.57 -55.87
N GLY A 62 6.96 -13.81 -56.70
CA GLY A 62 8.21 -13.03 -56.64
C GLY A 62 7.99 -11.53 -56.77
N PHE A 63 7.15 -11.09 -57.71
CA PHE A 63 6.78 -9.69 -57.84
C PHE A 63 5.97 -9.17 -56.65
N THR A 64 5.04 -9.97 -56.12
CA THR A 64 4.24 -9.65 -54.94
C THR A 64 5.13 -9.38 -53.73
N PHE A 65 6.10 -10.26 -53.49
CA PHE A 65 6.96 -10.18 -52.31
C PHE A 65 8.17 -9.22 -52.45
N LEU A 66 8.47 -8.70 -53.67
CA LEU A 66 9.51 -7.71 -53.90
C LEU A 66 9.26 -6.40 -53.13
N VAL A 67 8.01 -6.06 -52.88
CA VAL A 67 7.60 -4.83 -52.16
C VAL A 67 7.70 -5.00 -50.64
N VAL A 68 7.68 -6.23 -50.13
CA VAL A 68 7.68 -6.51 -48.67
C VAL A 68 8.93 -5.99 -47.96
N PRO A 69 10.20 -6.16 -48.45
CA PRO A 69 11.37 -5.60 -47.80
C PRO A 69 11.33 -4.06 -47.70
N LEU A 70 10.85 -3.39 -48.73
CA LEU A 70 10.71 -1.93 -48.74
C LEU A 70 9.71 -1.47 -47.69
N LEU A 71 8.57 -2.18 -47.55
CA LEU A 71 7.59 -1.93 -46.50
C LEU A 71 8.15 -2.16 -45.11
N ALA A 72 8.96 -3.22 -44.91
CA ALA A 72 9.57 -3.50 -43.64
C ALA A 72 10.48 -2.38 -43.16
N VAL A 73 11.31 -1.84 -44.06
CA VAL A 73 12.16 -0.69 -43.76
C VAL A 73 11.32 0.55 -43.41
N GLY A 74 10.29 0.84 -44.24
CA GLY A 74 9.36 1.94 -43.96
C GLY A 74 8.67 1.79 -42.58
N ALA A 75 8.16 0.61 -42.26
CA ALA A 75 7.51 0.33 -41.00
C ALA A 75 8.46 0.53 -39.80
N ILE A 76 9.73 0.13 -39.91
CA ILE A 76 10.74 0.34 -38.85
C ILE A 76 10.98 1.81 -38.59
N VAL A 77 11.15 2.62 -39.66
CA VAL A 77 11.38 4.08 -39.54
C VAL A 77 10.17 4.78 -38.90
N PHE A 78 8.96 4.46 -39.37
CA PHE A 78 7.73 5.03 -38.82
C PHE A 78 7.50 4.61 -37.37
N ARG A 79 7.83 3.37 -36.98
CA ARG A 79 7.70 2.87 -35.62
C ARG A 79 8.41 3.75 -34.58
N TRP A 80 9.57 4.28 -34.89
CA TRP A 80 10.31 5.15 -33.99
C TRP A 80 9.55 6.48 -33.76
N LYS A 81 9.08 7.13 -34.83
CA LYS A 81 8.33 8.38 -34.73
C LYS A 81 6.98 8.22 -34.03
N VAL A 82 6.25 7.17 -34.38
CA VAL A 82 4.97 6.85 -33.75
C VAL A 82 5.15 6.57 -32.25
N ARG A 83 6.18 5.82 -31.85
CA ARG A 83 6.49 5.53 -30.46
C ARG A 83 6.77 6.80 -29.65
N GLU A 84 7.51 7.73 -30.21
CA GLU A 84 7.83 9.01 -29.56
C GLU A 84 6.57 9.87 -29.38
N ALA A 85 5.73 9.95 -30.41
CA ALA A 85 4.46 10.66 -30.33
C ALA A 85 3.51 10.07 -29.28
N PHE A 86 3.36 8.75 -29.21
CA PHE A 86 2.56 8.09 -28.17
C PHE A 86 3.13 8.31 -26.76
N ARG A 87 4.47 8.35 -26.61
CA ARG A 87 5.10 8.70 -25.33
C ARG A 87 4.71 10.12 -24.91
N ALA A 88 4.73 11.07 -25.85
CA ALA A 88 4.34 12.45 -25.60
C ALA A 88 2.86 12.57 -25.17
N VAL A 89 1.96 11.82 -25.80
CA VAL A 89 0.54 11.74 -25.41
C VAL A 89 0.40 11.21 -23.99
N ARG A 90 1.09 10.11 -23.64
CA ARG A 90 1.02 9.52 -22.29
C ARG A 90 1.48 10.48 -21.19
N VAL A 91 2.53 11.23 -21.42
CA VAL A 91 3.03 12.23 -20.46
C VAL A 91 2.00 13.33 -20.23
N ARG A 92 1.35 13.81 -21.30
CA ARG A 92 0.35 14.88 -21.21
C ARG A 92 -0.94 14.43 -20.54
N ILE A 93 -1.44 13.23 -20.85
CA ILE A 93 -2.63 12.71 -20.18
C ILE A 93 -2.36 12.41 -18.68
N ALA A 94 -1.16 11.94 -18.33
CA ALA A 94 -0.78 11.76 -16.92
C ALA A 94 -0.78 13.10 -16.17
N ARG A 95 -0.32 14.20 -16.79
CA ARG A 95 -0.37 15.56 -16.23
C ARG A 95 -1.82 16.03 -16.02
N ILE A 96 -2.70 15.81 -17.00
CA ILE A 96 -4.13 16.14 -16.88
C ILE A 96 -4.77 15.37 -15.72
N ASN A 97 -4.53 14.06 -15.64
CA ASN A 97 -5.10 13.23 -14.58
C ASN A 97 -4.62 13.66 -13.19
N ALA A 98 -3.33 13.98 -13.02
CA ALA A 98 -2.80 14.50 -11.77
C ALA A 98 -3.46 15.83 -11.39
N TYR A 99 -3.61 16.74 -12.34
CA TYR A 99 -4.27 18.03 -12.13
C TYR A 99 -5.75 17.88 -11.76
N LEU A 100 -6.49 17.00 -12.43
CA LEU A 100 -7.89 16.72 -12.10
C LEU A 100 -8.01 16.11 -10.70
N GLN A 101 -7.15 15.14 -10.37
CA GLN A 101 -7.14 14.52 -9.04
C GLN A 101 -6.88 15.56 -7.95
N GLU A 102 -5.90 16.45 -8.13
CA GLU A 102 -5.59 17.53 -7.19
C GLU A 102 -6.79 18.47 -7.02
N ASN A 103 -7.43 18.89 -8.11
CA ASN A 103 -8.59 19.79 -8.06
C ASN A 103 -9.81 19.15 -7.40
N VAL A 104 -10.10 17.86 -7.69
CA VAL A 104 -11.24 17.16 -7.09
C VAL A 104 -11.02 16.95 -5.59
N VAL A 105 -9.82 16.53 -5.17
CA VAL A 105 -9.48 16.37 -3.75
C VAL A 105 -9.49 17.72 -3.04
N GLY A 106 -8.98 18.77 -3.70
CA GLY A 106 -8.92 20.14 -3.19
C GLY A 106 -10.18 20.98 -3.45
N MET A 107 -11.32 20.40 -3.89
CA MET A 107 -12.49 21.15 -4.34
C MET A 107 -12.97 22.19 -3.32
N LYS A 108 -12.96 21.84 -2.04
CA LYS A 108 -13.31 22.77 -0.96
C LYS A 108 -12.44 24.03 -0.97
N VAL A 109 -11.14 23.89 -1.23
CA VAL A 109 -10.21 25.03 -1.32
C VAL A 109 -10.45 25.81 -2.60
N VAL A 110 -10.68 25.12 -3.74
CA VAL A 110 -11.01 25.77 -5.01
C VAL A 110 -12.22 26.69 -4.86
N GLN A 111 -13.32 26.19 -4.27
CA GLN A 111 -14.54 26.95 -4.06
C GLN A 111 -14.38 28.07 -3.02
N LEU A 112 -13.71 27.81 -1.88
CA LEU A 112 -13.49 28.83 -0.83
C LEU A 112 -12.66 30.02 -1.32
N PHE A 113 -11.73 29.79 -2.24
CA PHE A 113 -10.85 30.84 -2.79
C PHE A 113 -11.22 31.28 -4.21
N THR A 114 -12.39 30.89 -4.71
CA THR A 114 -12.96 31.29 -6.02
C THR A 114 -11.97 31.09 -7.17
N ARG A 115 -11.32 29.91 -7.21
CA ARG A 115 -10.26 29.59 -8.21
C ARG A 115 -10.78 28.88 -9.46
N GLU A 116 -12.10 28.70 -9.59
CA GLU A 116 -12.71 27.91 -10.66
C GLU A 116 -12.28 28.37 -12.05
N GLU A 117 -12.37 29.69 -12.30
CA GLU A 117 -12.02 30.27 -13.59
C GLU A 117 -10.53 30.13 -13.93
N LYS A 118 -9.66 30.27 -12.92
CA LYS A 118 -8.21 30.06 -13.11
C LYS A 118 -7.92 28.60 -13.40
N ASN A 119 -8.50 27.69 -12.61
CA ASN A 119 -8.30 26.26 -12.76
C ASN A 119 -8.84 25.76 -14.11
N PHE A 120 -9.96 26.33 -14.59
CA PHE A 120 -10.48 26.03 -15.93
C PHE A 120 -9.50 26.43 -17.04
N ARG A 121 -8.94 27.65 -16.97
CA ARG A 121 -7.95 28.11 -17.95
C ARG A 121 -6.67 27.26 -17.95
N ASP A 122 -6.17 26.91 -16.78
CA ASP A 122 -5.00 26.04 -16.65
C ASP A 122 -5.28 24.65 -17.22
N PHE A 123 -6.48 24.10 -16.97
CA PHE A 123 -6.92 22.82 -17.55
C PHE A 123 -7.06 22.91 -19.07
N ASP A 124 -7.67 23.97 -19.60
CA ASP A 124 -7.88 24.15 -21.03
C ASP A 124 -6.53 24.23 -21.79
N ALA A 125 -5.55 24.93 -21.23
CA ALA A 125 -4.19 24.96 -21.77
C ALA A 125 -3.54 23.58 -21.82
N MET A 126 -3.67 22.76 -20.74
CA MET A 126 -3.15 21.39 -20.71
C MET A 126 -3.88 20.49 -21.71
N ASN A 127 -5.19 20.67 -21.86
CA ASN A 127 -6.01 19.93 -22.80
C ASN A 127 -5.67 20.26 -24.26
N ALA A 128 -5.38 21.54 -24.57
CA ALA A 128 -4.89 21.96 -25.86
C ALA A 128 -3.54 21.31 -26.21
N ASP A 129 -2.61 21.30 -25.26
CA ASP A 129 -1.31 20.63 -25.38
C ASP A 129 -1.46 19.11 -25.64
N HIS A 130 -2.37 18.46 -24.94
CA HIS A 130 -2.69 17.04 -25.14
C HIS A 130 -3.32 16.80 -26.51
N ARG A 131 -4.29 17.62 -26.92
CA ARG A 131 -4.90 17.57 -28.25
C ARG A 131 -3.85 17.65 -29.36
N ASP A 132 -2.91 18.59 -29.25
CA ASP A 132 -1.89 18.79 -30.28
C ASP A 132 -0.92 17.60 -30.38
N ALA A 133 -0.55 17.00 -29.21
CA ALA A 133 0.21 15.75 -29.21
C ALA A 133 -0.57 14.57 -29.80
N TRP A 134 -1.87 14.50 -29.54
CA TRP A 134 -2.74 13.47 -30.09
C TRP A 134 -2.89 13.60 -31.60
N LEU A 135 -3.09 14.81 -32.08
CA LEU A 135 -3.13 15.10 -33.54
C LEU A 135 -1.81 14.71 -34.22
N GLN A 136 -0.66 14.99 -33.60
CA GLN A 136 0.63 14.55 -34.11
C GLN A 136 0.75 13.04 -34.19
N SER A 137 0.28 12.31 -33.17
CA SER A 137 0.24 10.85 -33.15
C SER A 137 -0.63 10.30 -34.29
N ILE A 138 -1.83 10.87 -34.47
CA ILE A 138 -2.75 10.49 -35.57
C ILE A 138 -2.11 10.73 -36.95
N ARG A 139 -1.41 11.86 -37.11
CA ARG A 139 -0.72 12.14 -38.40
C ARG A 139 0.31 11.09 -38.75
N TYR A 140 1.12 10.65 -37.79
CA TYR A 140 2.10 9.59 -38.02
C TYR A 140 1.44 8.23 -38.28
N ASP A 141 0.41 7.89 -37.55
CA ASP A 141 -0.34 6.62 -37.72
C ASP A 141 -1.01 6.61 -39.11
N SER A 142 -1.69 7.67 -39.48
CA SER A 142 -2.33 7.83 -40.81
C SER A 142 -1.30 7.81 -41.97
N ALA A 143 -0.12 8.39 -41.77
CA ALA A 143 0.94 8.32 -42.75
C ALA A 143 1.47 6.88 -42.94
N LEU A 144 1.65 6.14 -41.86
CA LEU A 144 2.03 4.72 -41.95
C LEU A 144 0.96 3.92 -42.71
N PHE A 145 -0.32 4.14 -42.38
CA PHE A 145 -1.44 3.50 -43.07
C PHE A 145 -1.41 3.82 -44.59
N ALA A 146 -1.23 5.06 -44.94
CA ALA A 146 -1.18 5.47 -46.34
C ALA A 146 -0.01 4.82 -47.12
N VAL A 147 1.16 4.67 -46.48
CA VAL A 147 2.33 3.99 -47.08
C VAL A 147 2.04 2.49 -47.31
N VAL A 148 1.42 1.83 -46.36
CA VAL A 148 1.06 0.38 -46.49
C VAL A 148 0.01 0.21 -47.61
N GLU A 149 -1.00 1.08 -47.66
CA GLU A 149 -2.06 1.01 -48.68
C GLU A 149 -1.51 1.30 -50.10
N LEU A 150 -0.65 2.31 -50.23
CA LEU A 150 0.03 2.63 -51.49
C LEU A 150 0.87 1.43 -51.96
N ALA A 151 1.64 0.82 -51.09
CA ALA A 151 2.45 -0.33 -51.42
C ALA A 151 1.61 -1.55 -51.80
N SER A 152 0.49 -1.77 -51.11
CA SER A 152 -0.49 -2.80 -51.52
C SER A 152 -1.06 -2.52 -52.91
N GLY A 153 -1.41 -1.25 -53.21
CA GLY A 153 -1.87 -0.84 -54.53
C GLY A 153 -0.83 -1.04 -55.64
N ILE A 154 0.45 -0.66 -55.35
CA ILE A 154 1.57 -0.90 -56.30
C ILE A 154 1.74 -2.42 -56.55
N THR A 155 1.69 -3.23 -55.48
CA THR A 155 1.81 -4.68 -55.62
C THR A 155 0.70 -5.24 -56.49
N ILE A 156 -0.53 -4.83 -56.29
CA ILE A 156 -1.68 -5.24 -57.10
C ILE A 156 -1.51 -4.81 -58.55
N ALA A 157 -1.08 -3.59 -58.80
CA ALA A 157 -0.80 -3.09 -60.15
C ALA A 157 0.29 -3.93 -60.87
N LEU A 158 1.37 -4.31 -60.14
CA LEU A 158 2.42 -5.17 -60.65
C LEU A 158 1.90 -6.57 -60.97
N VAL A 159 1.04 -7.15 -60.14
CA VAL A 159 0.40 -8.44 -60.36
C VAL A 159 -0.47 -8.42 -61.63
N ILE A 160 -1.27 -7.38 -61.79
CA ILE A 160 -2.12 -7.22 -62.97
C ILE A 160 -1.24 -7.05 -64.23
N TRP A 161 -0.25 -6.16 -64.18
CA TRP A 161 0.61 -5.89 -65.34
C TRP A 161 1.40 -7.08 -65.79
N GLN A 162 2.02 -7.83 -64.87
CA GLN A 162 2.79 -9.02 -65.20
C GLN A 162 1.90 -10.23 -65.54
N GLY A 163 0.77 -10.39 -64.85
CA GLY A 163 -0.14 -11.49 -65.04
C GLY A 163 -0.94 -11.40 -66.33
N ALA A 164 -1.27 -10.20 -66.82
CA ALA A 164 -2.12 -10.00 -68.00
C ALA A 164 -1.57 -10.66 -69.24
N GLY A 165 -0.25 -10.89 -69.35
CA GLY A 165 0.38 -11.52 -70.52
C GLY A 165 0.32 -13.05 -70.55
N TYR A 166 0.08 -13.74 -69.41
CA TYR A 166 0.15 -15.22 -69.43
C TYR A 166 -0.75 -15.90 -68.38
N ALA A 167 -1.21 -15.21 -67.36
CA ALA A 167 -2.00 -15.85 -66.31
C ALA A 167 -3.49 -15.80 -66.56
N ALA A 168 -4.23 -16.82 -66.12
CA ALA A 168 -5.69 -16.84 -66.18
C ALA A 168 -6.30 -15.73 -65.31
N ALA A 169 -7.41 -15.16 -65.72
CA ALA A 169 -8.10 -14.11 -64.98
C ALA A 169 -8.43 -14.50 -63.52
N GLY A 170 -8.78 -15.79 -63.30
CA GLY A 170 -9.00 -16.33 -61.93
C GLY A 170 -7.75 -16.31 -61.08
N THR A 171 -6.56 -16.59 -61.63
CA THR A 171 -5.28 -16.54 -60.94
C THR A 171 -4.95 -15.11 -60.52
N ILE A 172 -5.13 -14.14 -61.40
CA ILE A 172 -4.92 -12.72 -61.12
C ILE A 172 -5.84 -12.24 -60.01
N TYR A 173 -7.13 -12.59 -60.06
CA TYR A 173 -8.09 -12.26 -58.99
C TYR A 173 -7.70 -12.87 -57.66
N LEU A 174 -7.27 -14.11 -57.61
CA LEU A 174 -6.81 -14.78 -56.40
C LEU A 174 -5.58 -14.09 -55.84
N PHE A 175 -4.60 -13.71 -56.67
CA PHE A 175 -3.43 -12.98 -56.21
C PHE A 175 -3.81 -11.62 -55.63
N ILE A 176 -4.75 -10.87 -56.19
CA ILE A 176 -5.26 -9.63 -55.67
C ILE A 176 -5.87 -9.78 -54.28
N ASP A 177 -6.79 -10.75 -54.15
CA ASP A 177 -7.48 -11.02 -52.88
C ASP A 177 -6.49 -11.47 -51.79
N TRP A 178 -5.59 -12.40 -52.13
CA TRP A 178 -4.63 -12.93 -51.14
C TRP A 178 -3.53 -11.94 -50.82
N THR A 179 -3.12 -11.10 -51.71
CA THR A 179 -2.22 -9.97 -51.43
C THR A 179 -2.83 -9.02 -50.40
N ARG A 180 -4.08 -8.62 -50.56
CA ARG A 180 -4.79 -7.80 -49.56
C ARG A 180 -4.85 -8.46 -48.22
N ARG A 181 -5.18 -9.75 -48.16
CA ARG A 181 -5.21 -10.52 -46.89
C ARG A 181 -3.86 -10.72 -46.26
N PHE A 182 -2.78 -10.72 -47.04
CA PHE A 182 -1.41 -10.80 -46.56
C PHE A 182 -0.96 -9.49 -45.86
N PHE A 183 -1.33 -8.33 -46.43
CA PHE A 183 -0.94 -7.05 -45.86
C PHE A 183 -1.78 -6.62 -44.64
N MET A 184 -2.97 -7.20 -44.45
CA MET A 184 -3.86 -6.85 -43.36
C MET A 184 -3.24 -7.08 -41.94
N PRO A 185 -2.62 -8.23 -41.64
CA PRO A 185 -1.96 -8.44 -40.36
C PRO A 185 -0.79 -7.49 -40.08
N LEU A 186 -0.08 -7.05 -41.12
CA LEU A 186 1.05 -6.11 -40.97
C LEU A 186 0.62 -4.75 -40.38
N ARG A 187 -0.60 -4.32 -40.64
CA ARG A 187 -1.17 -3.08 -40.09
C ARG A 187 -1.37 -3.18 -38.58
N ASP A 188 -1.83 -4.35 -38.11
CA ASP A 188 -2.19 -4.59 -36.70
C ASP A 188 -1.00 -5.03 -35.85
N LEU A 189 0.12 -5.39 -36.47
CA LEU A 189 1.29 -5.95 -35.79
C LEU A 189 1.84 -5.02 -34.69
N SER A 190 1.85 -3.71 -34.94
CA SER A 190 2.35 -2.72 -33.96
C SER A 190 1.48 -2.67 -32.71
N ALA A 191 0.15 -2.70 -32.85
CA ALA A 191 -0.78 -2.71 -31.74
C ALA A 191 -0.64 -4.00 -30.90
N LYS A 192 -0.57 -5.17 -31.56
CA LYS A 192 -0.39 -6.47 -30.89
C LYS A 192 0.93 -6.56 -30.14
N TYR A 193 2.02 -6.04 -30.74
CA TYR A 193 3.31 -5.97 -30.07
C TYR A 193 3.27 -5.06 -28.83
N SER A 194 2.55 -3.95 -28.89
CA SER A 194 2.38 -3.05 -27.74
C SER A 194 1.62 -3.73 -26.59
N VAL A 195 0.56 -4.47 -26.90
CA VAL A 195 -0.18 -5.28 -25.90
C VAL A 195 0.76 -6.30 -25.26
N MET A 196 1.49 -7.06 -26.06
CA MET A 196 2.43 -8.08 -25.55
C MET A 196 3.50 -7.44 -24.65
N GLN A 197 4.09 -6.32 -25.04
CA GLN A 197 5.09 -5.61 -24.24
C GLN A 197 4.52 -5.09 -22.91
N SER A 198 3.30 -4.54 -22.93
CA SER A 198 2.60 -4.08 -21.74
C SER A 198 2.31 -5.23 -20.77
N SER A 199 1.84 -6.34 -21.32
CA SER A 199 1.50 -7.53 -20.52
C SER A 199 2.73 -8.23 -19.95
N MET A 200 3.85 -8.27 -20.67
CA MET A 200 5.12 -8.77 -20.14
C MET A 200 5.59 -7.94 -18.94
N ALA A 201 5.48 -6.61 -19.01
CA ALA A 201 5.82 -5.73 -17.89
C ALA A 201 4.86 -5.96 -16.68
N SER A 202 3.58 -6.24 -16.94
CA SER A 202 2.62 -6.59 -15.89
C SER A 202 2.96 -7.95 -15.26
N ALA A 203 3.33 -8.95 -16.07
CA ALA A 203 3.77 -10.26 -15.57
C ALA A 203 5.03 -10.14 -14.70
N GLU A 204 6.02 -9.38 -15.13
CA GLU A 204 7.25 -9.11 -14.34
C GLU A 204 6.90 -8.53 -12.96
N ARG A 205 6.01 -7.54 -12.89
CA ARG A 205 5.57 -6.96 -11.61
C ARG A 205 4.81 -7.95 -10.71
N ILE A 206 4.03 -8.87 -11.31
CA ILE A 206 3.33 -9.92 -10.56
C ILE A 206 4.35 -10.92 -9.99
N PHE A 207 5.32 -11.39 -10.79
CA PHE A 207 6.35 -12.30 -10.32
C PHE A 207 7.25 -11.66 -9.26
N GLU A 208 7.66 -10.39 -9.45
CA GLU A 208 8.36 -9.62 -8.41
C GLU A 208 7.61 -9.64 -7.06
N LEU A 209 6.28 -9.47 -7.10
CA LEU A 209 5.45 -9.54 -5.90
C LEU A 209 5.37 -10.96 -5.31
N LEU A 210 5.27 -11.98 -6.15
CA LEU A 210 5.23 -13.39 -5.71
C LEU A 210 6.57 -13.86 -5.13
N ASP A 211 7.68 -13.39 -5.69
CA ASP A 211 9.04 -13.73 -5.26
C ASP A 211 9.49 -12.91 -4.03
N THR A 212 8.72 -11.89 -3.62
CA THR A 212 9.02 -11.10 -2.43
C THR A 212 8.90 -11.98 -1.18
N ALA A 213 10.03 -12.28 -0.55
CA ALA A 213 10.07 -13.07 0.66
C ALA A 213 9.60 -12.25 1.88
N PRO A 214 8.80 -12.82 2.81
CA PRO A 214 8.50 -12.19 4.09
C PRO A 214 9.79 -12.00 4.89
N ALA A 215 9.99 -10.81 5.47
CA ALA A 215 11.18 -10.52 6.27
C ALA A 215 11.08 -11.02 7.72
N VAL A 216 9.86 -11.14 8.23
CA VAL A 216 9.58 -11.64 9.58
C VAL A 216 8.95 -13.02 9.43
N LEU A 217 9.69 -14.05 9.82
CA LEU A 217 9.29 -15.46 9.70
C LEU A 217 9.14 -16.08 11.07
N ASP A 218 8.26 -17.06 11.17
CA ASP A 218 8.19 -17.91 12.35
C ASP A 218 9.40 -18.86 12.40
N PRO A 219 9.91 -19.23 13.58
CA PRO A 219 10.99 -20.19 13.70
C PRO A 219 10.55 -21.57 13.18
N PRO A 220 11.48 -22.37 12.58
CA PRO A 220 11.14 -23.66 11.97
C PRO A 220 10.52 -24.69 12.93
N GLU A 221 10.83 -24.61 14.21
CA GLU A 221 10.31 -25.45 15.29
C GLU A 221 9.59 -24.60 16.33
N ALA A 222 8.56 -23.88 15.90
CA ALA A 222 7.80 -22.98 16.75
C ALA A 222 6.89 -23.77 17.71
N ALA A 223 7.48 -24.32 18.78
CA ALA A 223 6.72 -24.74 19.94
C ALA A 223 6.35 -23.50 20.78
N THR A 224 5.09 -23.40 21.20
CA THR A 224 4.71 -22.33 22.15
C THR A 224 5.57 -22.46 23.41
N PRO A 225 6.34 -21.45 23.82
CA PRO A 225 7.16 -21.53 25.01
C PRO A 225 6.32 -21.85 26.26
N ILE A 226 6.77 -22.78 27.07
CA ILE A 226 6.14 -23.09 28.36
C ILE A 226 6.62 -22.05 29.37
N LEU A 227 5.72 -21.17 29.80
CA LEU A 227 6.05 -20.07 30.68
C LEU A 227 5.61 -20.35 32.13
N PRO A 228 6.43 -19.93 33.13
CA PRO A 228 6.01 -19.89 34.49
C PRO A 228 4.82 -18.94 34.69
N ALA A 229 3.79 -19.39 35.43
CA ALA A 229 2.57 -18.58 35.65
C ALA A 229 2.86 -17.24 36.38
N GLU A 230 3.95 -17.18 37.13
CA GLU A 230 4.36 -16.01 37.95
C GLU A 230 4.99 -14.85 37.16
N ARG A 231 5.33 -15.03 35.89
CA ARG A 231 6.03 -14.02 35.07
C ARG A 231 5.23 -13.55 33.87
N ARG A 232 3.90 -13.65 33.88
CA ARG A 232 3.07 -13.24 32.74
C ARG A 232 3.08 -11.72 32.57
N GLY A 233 3.63 -11.29 31.44
CA GLY A 233 3.64 -9.88 31.02
C GLY A 233 4.94 -9.13 31.32
N LEU A 234 6.04 -9.80 31.71
CA LEU A 234 7.35 -9.16 31.81
C LEU A 234 7.86 -8.78 30.42
N VAL A 235 8.18 -7.49 30.20
CA VAL A 235 8.73 -6.98 28.95
C VAL A 235 10.15 -6.45 29.17
N GLU A 236 11.12 -6.93 28.36
CA GLU A 236 12.52 -6.53 28.46
C GLU A 236 13.05 -6.11 27.09
N PHE A 237 13.64 -4.93 27.02
CA PHE A 237 14.46 -4.45 25.89
C PHE A 237 15.92 -4.46 26.33
N ASP A 238 16.77 -5.15 25.57
CA ASP A 238 18.16 -5.40 25.92
C ASP A 238 19.06 -4.94 24.77
N HIS A 239 19.71 -3.77 24.94
CA HIS A 239 20.62 -3.16 23.99
C HIS A 239 20.06 -3.08 22.55
N VAL A 240 18.81 -2.63 22.39
CA VAL A 240 18.07 -2.64 21.12
C VAL A 240 18.52 -1.51 20.19
N TRP A 241 18.92 -1.91 18.97
CA TRP A 241 19.21 -1.00 17.85
C TRP A 241 18.27 -1.32 16.69
N PHE A 242 17.76 -0.27 16.02
CA PHE A 242 16.84 -0.46 14.90
C PHE A 242 16.90 0.67 13.89
N SER A 243 16.77 0.30 12.60
CA SER A 243 16.63 1.21 11.47
C SER A 243 15.58 0.72 10.49
N TYR A 244 14.74 1.62 9.93
CA TYR A 244 13.81 1.27 8.85
C TYR A 244 14.47 1.11 7.49
N ARG A 245 15.72 1.56 7.31
CA ARG A 245 16.42 1.48 6.04
C ARG A 245 16.87 0.03 5.76
N GLY A 246 16.35 -0.52 4.68
CA GLY A 246 16.53 -1.89 4.21
C GLY A 246 15.24 -2.70 4.34
N ASP A 247 14.70 -3.15 3.22
CA ASP A 247 13.73 -4.23 3.17
C ASP A 247 14.38 -5.52 3.67
N GLY A 248 13.60 -6.40 4.27
CA GLY A 248 14.09 -7.56 5.00
C GLY A 248 15.11 -8.44 4.27
N ALA A 249 15.03 -8.57 2.94
CA ALA A 249 16.00 -9.31 2.15
C ALA A 249 17.32 -8.54 1.97
N SER A 250 17.28 -7.22 1.77
CA SER A 250 18.49 -6.39 1.69
C SER A 250 19.08 -6.06 3.06
N ARG A 251 18.32 -6.23 4.15
CA ARG A 251 18.77 -6.10 5.53
C ARG A 251 19.80 -7.17 5.91
N ALA A 252 19.59 -8.41 5.47
CA ALA A 252 20.53 -9.53 5.69
C ALA A 252 21.78 -9.46 4.78
N GLN A 253 21.67 -8.79 3.63
CA GLN A 253 22.75 -8.74 2.63
C GLN A 253 23.67 -7.51 2.75
N ARG A 254 23.19 -6.38 3.33
CA ARG A 254 24.03 -5.21 3.60
C ARG A 254 24.70 -5.38 4.95
N GLY A 255 26.00 -5.62 4.94
CA GLY A 255 26.80 -5.73 6.15
C GLY A 255 26.62 -4.49 7.05
N GLU A 256 26.76 -4.70 8.36
CA GLU A 256 26.64 -3.65 9.41
C GLU A 256 27.57 -2.42 9.19
N ALA A 257 28.61 -2.57 8.39
CA ALA A 257 29.65 -1.55 8.14
C ALA A 257 29.17 -0.34 7.30
N GLU A 258 28.03 -0.43 6.62
CA GLU A 258 27.55 0.63 5.72
C GLU A 258 26.50 1.57 6.33
N ARG A 259 26.07 1.36 7.59
CA ARG A 259 25.03 2.19 8.24
C ARG A 259 25.65 3.41 8.90
N ARG A 260 25.18 4.58 8.47
CA ARG A 260 25.58 5.84 9.09
C ARG A 260 24.90 6.01 10.44
N PRO A 261 25.49 6.76 11.40
CA PRO A 261 24.86 7.02 12.69
C PRO A 261 23.45 7.61 12.60
N GLU A 262 23.18 8.38 11.55
CA GLU A 262 21.89 9.04 11.27
C GLU A 262 20.78 8.08 10.78
N ASP A 263 21.14 6.87 10.36
CA ASP A 263 20.17 5.87 9.87
C ASP A 263 19.47 5.13 11.01
N TRP A 264 20.03 5.18 12.23
CA TRP A 264 19.48 4.51 13.38
C TRP A 264 18.32 5.29 14.01
N VAL A 265 17.15 4.66 14.09
CA VAL A 265 15.96 5.20 14.75
C VAL A 265 15.97 4.92 16.24
N LEU A 266 16.43 3.72 16.65
CA LEU A 266 16.73 3.38 18.03
C LEU A 266 18.19 3.04 18.18
N ARG A 267 18.80 3.49 19.31
CA ARG A 267 20.23 3.36 19.60
C ARG A 267 20.42 2.93 21.04
N ASP A 268 20.80 1.69 21.24
CA ASP A 268 21.15 1.14 22.55
C ASP A 268 20.04 1.35 23.58
N VAL A 269 18.81 1.02 23.21
CA VAL A 269 17.65 1.18 24.09
C VAL A 269 17.51 -0.05 24.97
N SER A 270 17.61 0.16 26.31
CA SER A 270 17.45 -0.88 27.33
C SER A 270 16.49 -0.41 28.41
N PHE A 271 15.46 -1.18 28.70
CA PHE A 271 14.53 -0.97 29.81
C PHE A 271 13.80 -2.29 30.14
N ARG A 272 13.15 -2.29 31.30
CA ARG A 272 12.35 -3.41 31.78
C ARG A 272 11.03 -2.90 32.35
N VAL A 273 9.95 -3.60 32.04
CA VAL A 273 8.61 -3.31 32.58
C VAL A 273 8.12 -4.57 33.29
N GLU A 274 7.90 -4.47 34.60
CA GLU A 274 7.47 -5.61 35.42
C GLU A 274 6.00 -5.98 35.14
N PRO A 275 5.60 -7.24 35.42
CA PRO A 275 4.21 -7.67 35.29
C PRO A 275 3.23 -6.77 36.05
N GLY A 276 2.21 -6.27 35.33
CA GLY A 276 1.18 -5.38 35.90
C GLY A 276 1.60 -3.90 36.02
N GLN A 277 2.81 -3.53 35.60
CA GLN A 277 3.32 -2.17 35.62
C GLN A 277 2.90 -1.40 34.36
N THR A 278 2.62 -0.11 34.52
CA THR A 278 2.36 0.82 33.43
C THR A 278 3.61 1.66 33.16
N ALA A 279 4.20 1.54 31.97
CA ALA A 279 5.32 2.32 31.49
C ALA A 279 4.90 3.35 30.45
N ALA A 280 5.09 4.64 30.72
CA ALA A 280 4.79 5.72 29.80
C ALA A 280 6.04 6.11 28.99
N PHE A 281 5.92 6.24 27.68
CA PHE A 281 6.98 6.70 26.78
C PHE A 281 6.70 8.13 26.33
N VAL A 282 7.59 9.05 26.66
CA VAL A 282 7.51 10.48 26.32
C VAL A 282 8.72 10.93 25.49
N GLY A 283 8.55 11.95 24.68
CA GLY A 283 9.63 12.50 23.84
C GLY A 283 9.06 13.24 22.63
N ALA A 284 9.90 14.01 21.95
CA ALA A 284 9.51 14.75 20.74
C ALA A 284 9.05 13.81 19.62
N THR A 285 8.32 14.37 18.64
CA THR A 285 7.96 13.63 17.42
C THR A 285 9.24 13.14 16.73
N GLY A 286 9.25 11.88 16.29
CA GLY A 286 10.44 11.26 15.70
C GLY A 286 11.48 10.73 16.70
N ALA A 287 11.23 10.79 18.02
CA ALA A 287 12.16 10.25 19.02
C ALA A 287 12.26 8.72 19.06
N GLY A 288 11.37 7.98 18.35
CA GLY A 288 11.40 6.53 18.29
C GLY A 288 10.30 5.81 19.08
N LYS A 289 9.35 6.53 19.69
CA LYS A 289 8.28 5.97 20.55
C LYS A 289 7.43 4.90 19.81
N THR A 290 6.87 5.24 18.67
CA THR A 290 6.08 4.30 17.85
C THR A 290 6.91 3.12 17.35
N THR A 291 8.22 3.30 17.20
CA THR A 291 9.15 2.22 16.81
C THR A 291 9.27 1.15 17.89
N ILE A 292 9.32 1.53 19.18
CA ILE A 292 9.30 0.59 20.31
C ILE A 292 8.06 -0.32 20.22
N ILE A 293 6.89 0.28 19.96
CA ILE A 293 5.64 -0.46 19.81
C ILE A 293 5.68 -1.44 18.63
N LYS A 294 6.13 -0.96 17.46
CA LYS A 294 6.24 -1.80 16.26
C LYS A 294 7.19 -2.97 16.45
N LEU A 295 8.24 -2.80 17.23
CA LEU A 295 9.19 -3.87 17.56
C LEU A 295 8.61 -4.85 18.57
N LEU A 296 7.95 -4.38 19.64
CA LEU A 296 7.33 -5.23 20.64
C LEU A 296 6.22 -6.13 20.05
N THR A 297 5.44 -5.62 19.09
CA THR A 297 4.43 -6.39 18.35
C THR A 297 5.02 -7.25 17.24
N ARG A 298 6.35 -7.26 17.10
CA ARG A 298 7.10 -7.98 16.07
C ARG A 298 6.56 -7.72 14.65
N LEU A 299 6.21 -6.46 14.37
CA LEU A 299 5.94 -6.00 13.00
C LEU A 299 7.25 -5.82 12.21
N TYR A 300 8.36 -5.68 12.95
CA TYR A 300 9.74 -5.66 12.50
C TYR A 300 10.61 -6.44 13.50
N ASP A 301 11.65 -7.08 13.05
CA ASP A 301 12.69 -7.65 13.91
C ASP A 301 13.77 -6.61 14.19
N VAL A 302 14.43 -6.71 15.36
CA VAL A 302 15.53 -5.81 15.76
C VAL A 302 16.78 -6.05 14.91
N ASP A 303 17.60 -5.01 14.73
CA ASP A 303 18.88 -5.14 14.04
C ASP A 303 19.98 -5.67 14.99
N ARG A 304 19.99 -5.17 16.25
CA ARG A 304 20.91 -5.65 17.32
C ARG A 304 20.15 -5.68 18.63
N GLY A 305 20.64 -6.47 19.56
CA GLY A 305 20.02 -6.67 20.86
C GLY A 305 18.91 -7.71 20.81
N ALA A 306 18.06 -7.68 21.83
CA ALA A 306 16.95 -8.59 21.99
C ALA A 306 15.75 -7.89 22.65
N ILE A 307 14.55 -8.32 22.29
CA ILE A 307 13.31 -7.97 23.02
C ILE A 307 12.72 -9.28 23.52
N ARG A 308 12.42 -9.34 24.81
CA ARG A 308 11.89 -10.54 25.44
C ARG A 308 10.53 -10.27 26.08
N ILE A 309 9.66 -11.24 26.00
CA ILE A 309 8.44 -11.30 26.79
C ILE A 309 8.55 -12.55 27.66
N ASP A 310 8.40 -12.37 28.98
CA ASP A 310 8.53 -13.45 29.97
C ASP A 310 9.88 -14.21 29.90
N GLY A 311 10.95 -13.50 29.49
CA GLY A 311 12.30 -14.02 29.33
C GLY A 311 12.59 -14.71 28.00
N VAL A 312 11.60 -14.85 27.12
CA VAL A 312 11.75 -15.48 25.79
C VAL A 312 11.88 -14.42 24.71
N ASP A 313 12.88 -14.51 23.84
CA ASP A 313 13.08 -13.59 22.71
C ASP A 313 11.88 -13.63 21.76
N LEU A 314 11.44 -12.45 21.28
CA LEU A 314 10.30 -12.36 20.36
C LEU A 314 10.50 -13.17 19.07
N ARG A 315 11.75 -13.37 18.66
CA ARG A 315 12.10 -14.13 17.44
C ARG A 315 11.85 -15.64 17.61
N GLU A 316 11.79 -16.13 18.84
CA GLU A 316 11.52 -17.55 19.17
C GLU A 316 10.02 -17.84 19.29
N TRP A 317 9.17 -16.82 19.35
CA TRP A 317 7.73 -16.97 19.40
C TRP A 317 7.11 -17.20 18.03
N PRO A 318 6.12 -18.12 17.86
CA PRO A 318 5.19 -18.06 16.75
C PRO A 318 4.45 -16.71 16.77
N GLN A 319 4.38 -16.01 15.63
CA GLN A 319 3.73 -14.69 15.56
C GLN A 319 2.27 -14.73 16.04
N SER A 320 1.55 -15.84 15.76
CA SER A 320 0.17 -16.02 16.19
C SER A 320 0.05 -16.03 17.72
N GLU A 321 0.95 -16.71 18.43
CA GLU A 321 0.94 -16.79 19.90
C GLU A 321 1.42 -15.47 20.53
N LEU A 322 2.47 -14.86 19.98
CA LEU A 322 2.93 -13.55 20.42
C LEU A 322 1.79 -12.51 20.35
N ARG A 323 1.07 -12.48 19.22
CA ARG A 323 -0.05 -11.56 19.02
C ARG A 323 -1.28 -11.87 19.87
N ARG A 324 -1.40 -13.04 20.43
CA ARG A 324 -2.42 -13.34 21.48
C ARG A 324 -2.05 -12.74 22.83
N ARG A 325 -0.76 -12.57 23.11
CA ARG A 325 -0.27 -12.02 24.37
C ARG A 325 -0.14 -10.51 24.39
N VAL A 326 -0.01 -9.89 23.21
CA VAL A 326 0.15 -8.44 23.08
C VAL A 326 -1.04 -7.86 22.35
N ALA A 327 -1.89 -7.12 23.05
CA ALA A 327 -2.95 -6.32 22.41
C ALA A 327 -2.46 -4.91 22.14
N MET A 328 -2.89 -4.33 21.02
CA MET A 328 -2.50 -3.00 20.60
C MET A 328 -3.72 -2.14 20.31
N VAL A 329 -3.73 -0.93 20.87
CA VAL A 329 -4.64 0.15 20.53
C VAL A 329 -3.89 1.18 19.73
N LEU A 330 -4.28 1.38 18.49
CA LEU A 330 -3.65 2.32 17.56
C LEU A 330 -4.22 3.74 17.73
N GLN A 331 -3.40 4.75 17.47
CA GLN A 331 -3.81 6.15 17.40
C GLN A 331 -4.95 6.36 16.38
N ASP A 332 -4.77 5.88 15.16
CA ASP A 332 -5.80 5.87 14.12
C ASP A 332 -6.56 4.55 14.17
N VAL A 333 -7.74 4.57 14.78
CA VAL A 333 -8.58 3.39 14.92
C VAL A 333 -9.18 2.99 13.60
N PHE A 334 -8.80 1.82 13.10
CA PHE A 334 -9.36 1.23 11.89
C PHE A 334 -10.57 0.34 12.20
N MET A 335 -11.68 0.60 11.50
CA MET A 335 -12.89 -0.23 11.55
C MET A 335 -13.12 -0.89 10.19
N PHE A 336 -13.38 -2.20 10.23
CA PHE A 336 -13.78 -2.95 9.04
C PHE A 336 -15.27 -2.73 8.75
N SER A 337 -15.64 -2.87 7.48
CA SER A 337 -17.06 -2.97 7.10
C SER A 337 -17.62 -4.27 7.66
N GLY A 338 -18.77 -4.21 8.34
CA GLY A 338 -19.39 -5.33 9.05
C GLY A 338 -20.13 -4.86 10.29
N SER A 339 -20.57 -5.76 11.17
CA SER A 339 -21.25 -5.39 12.41
C SER A 339 -20.29 -4.85 13.47
N ILE A 340 -20.84 -4.20 14.50
CA ILE A 340 -20.07 -3.78 15.69
C ILE A 340 -19.50 -5.03 16.38
N ALA A 341 -20.29 -6.10 16.51
CA ALA A 341 -19.82 -7.35 17.12
C ALA A 341 -18.62 -7.94 16.38
N GLU A 342 -18.67 -8.00 15.03
CA GLU A 342 -17.55 -8.45 14.21
C GLU A 342 -16.31 -7.54 14.35
N ASN A 343 -16.50 -6.26 14.50
CA ASN A 343 -15.39 -5.32 14.71
C ASN A 343 -14.73 -5.47 16.09
N VAL A 344 -15.46 -5.90 17.12
CA VAL A 344 -14.87 -6.16 18.44
C VAL A 344 -14.21 -7.54 18.47
N SER A 345 -14.86 -8.59 17.95
CA SER A 345 -14.32 -9.96 17.94
C SER A 345 -13.23 -10.18 16.90
N LEU A 346 -13.20 -9.36 15.81
CA LEU A 346 -12.36 -9.56 14.62
C LEU A 346 -12.52 -10.96 13.99
N GLY A 347 -13.71 -11.57 14.14
CA GLY A 347 -14.01 -12.89 13.60
C GLY A 347 -13.25 -14.04 14.29
N ARG A 348 -12.80 -13.85 15.52
CA ARG A 348 -12.14 -14.89 16.31
C ARG A 348 -13.17 -15.84 16.89
N ASP A 349 -12.95 -17.14 16.72
CA ASP A 349 -13.83 -18.22 17.22
C ASP A 349 -13.84 -18.34 18.76
N ASP A 350 -12.78 -17.88 19.44
CA ASP A 350 -12.63 -17.88 20.89
C ASP A 350 -13.25 -16.65 21.60
N VAL A 351 -13.77 -15.68 20.85
CA VAL A 351 -14.45 -14.49 21.35
C VAL A 351 -15.95 -14.57 21.05
N ASP A 352 -16.70 -15.11 22.00
CA ASP A 352 -18.15 -15.26 21.89
C ASP A 352 -18.90 -13.92 22.06
N ALA A 353 -20.20 -13.94 21.80
CA ALA A 353 -21.06 -12.75 21.91
C ALA A 353 -21.10 -12.18 23.35
N ASP A 354 -21.01 -13.05 24.36
CA ASP A 354 -20.97 -12.64 25.75
C ASP A 354 -19.67 -11.93 26.10
N ALA A 355 -18.52 -12.39 25.57
CA ALA A 355 -17.23 -11.72 25.72
C ALA A 355 -17.24 -10.33 25.06
N VAL A 356 -17.82 -10.20 23.86
CA VAL A 356 -18.01 -8.91 23.19
C VAL A 356 -18.81 -7.96 24.06
N GLN A 357 -19.94 -8.42 24.61
CA GLN A 357 -20.78 -7.58 25.47
C GLN A 357 -20.10 -7.21 26.79
N ARG A 358 -19.41 -8.15 27.45
CA ARG A 358 -18.64 -7.87 28.67
C ARG A 358 -17.56 -6.82 28.40
N ALA A 359 -16.79 -6.98 27.33
CA ALA A 359 -15.75 -6.02 26.93
C ALA A 359 -16.33 -4.62 26.62
N ALA A 360 -17.44 -4.56 25.88
CA ALA A 360 -18.09 -3.30 25.55
C ALA A 360 -18.65 -2.59 26.79
N ARG A 361 -19.24 -3.34 27.75
CA ARG A 361 -19.70 -2.77 29.03
C ARG A 361 -18.57 -2.25 29.88
N ALA A 362 -17.46 -2.98 29.94
CA ALA A 362 -16.31 -2.57 30.75
C ALA A 362 -15.75 -1.20 30.34
N VAL A 363 -15.75 -0.88 29.04
CA VAL A 363 -15.32 0.42 28.49
C VAL A 363 -16.49 1.38 28.21
N GLN A 364 -17.69 1.07 28.71
CA GLN A 364 -18.92 1.88 28.56
C GLN A 364 -19.36 2.12 27.10
N ALA A 365 -18.87 1.31 26.16
CA ALA A 365 -19.30 1.37 24.77
C ALA A 365 -20.75 0.92 24.57
N ASP A 366 -21.26 0.07 25.45
CA ASP A 366 -22.63 -0.41 25.46
C ASP A 366 -23.67 0.73 25.55
N ARG A 367 -23.32 1.86 26.18
CA ARG A 367 -24.20 3.04 26.31
C ARG A 367 -24.58 3.62 24.95
N PHE A 368 -23.64 3.78 24.03
CA PHE A 368 -23.97 4.28 22.70
C PHE A 368 -24.48 3.15 21.80
N ILE A 369 -23.99 1.91 21.95
CA ILE A 369 -24.47 0.76 21.18
C ILE A 369 -25.97 0.51 21.41
N ALA A 370 -26.43 0.62 22.66
CA ALA A 370 -27.85 0.46 23.01
C ALA A 370 -28.76 1.52 22.35
N ARG A 371 -28.23 2.67 21.97
CA ARG A 371 -28.99 3.73 21.25
C ARG A 371 -29.09 3.49 19.75
N LEU A 372 -28.30 2.55 19.22
CA LEU A 372 -28.31 2.24 17.79
C LEU A 372 -29.46 1.30 17.43
N PRO A 373 -30.11 1.45 16.27
CA PRO A 373 -31.32 0.70 15.90
C PRO A 373 -31.16 -0.84 15.93
N ARG A 374 -29.95 -1.35 15.65
CA ARG A 374 -29.65 -2.78 15.63
C ARG A 374 -28.64 -3.20 16.70
N GLY A 375 -28.34 -2.34 17.68
CA GLY A 375 -27.40 -2.63 18.75
C GLY A 375 -26.04 -3.13 18.22
N TYR A 376 -25.58 -4.27 18.67
CA TYR A 376 -24.30 -4.89 18.25
C TYR A 376 -24.29 -5.34 16.78
N GLU A 377 -25.45 -5.57 16.17
CA GLU A 377 -25.60 -5.91 14.76
C GLU A 377 -25.66 -4.66 13.84
N THR A 378 -25.41 -3.50 14.39
CA THR A 378 -25.37 -2.26 13.59
C THR A 378 -24.17 -2.30 12.65
N GLU A 379 -24.42 -2.03 11.37
CA GLU A 379 -23.42 -2.03 10.32
C GLU A 379 -22.46 -0.84 10.45
N VAL A 380 -21.20 -1.12 10.55
CA VAL A 380 -20.09 -0.17 10.49
C VAL A 380 -19.67 -0.01 9.03
N ARG A 381 -19.71 1.21 8.51
CA ARG A 381 -19.27 1.52 7.16
C ARG A 381 -17.75 1.53 7.06
N GLU A 382 -17.24 1.54 5.84
CA GLU A 382 -15.80 1.59 5.58
C GLU A 382 -15.11 2.63 6.48
N ARG A 383 -14.05 2.19 7.18
CA ARG A 383 -13.28 2.97 8.16
C ARG A 383 -14.10 3.57 9.32
N GLY A 384 -15.32 3.08 9.54
CA GLY A 384 -16.20 3.59 10.62
C GLY A 384 -16.68 5.01 10.40
N THR A 385 -16.91 5.44 9.15
CA THR A 385 -17.32 6.81 8.82
C THR A 385 -18.69 7.22 9.39
N ASN A 386 -19.49 6.26 9.82
CA ASN A 386 -20.78 6.47 10.48
C ASN A 386 -20.68 6.50 12.02
N LEU A 387 -19.48 6.42 12.59
CA LEU A 387 -19.23 6.50 14.02
C LEU A 387 -18.39 7.74 14.36
N SER A 388 -18.60 8.33 15.55
CA SER A 388 -17.73 9.41 16.04
C SER A 388 -16.32 8.90 16.36
N ALA A 389 -15.35 9.80 16.47
CA ALA A 389 -13.97 9.44 16.83
C ALA A 389 -13.92 8.70 18.18
N GLY A 390 -14.63 9.21 19.20
CA GLY A 390 -14.71 8.58 20.51
C GLY A 390 -15.40 7.23 20.49
N GLN A 391 -16.47 7.05 19.72
CA GLN A 391 -17.14 5.75 19.57
C GLN A 391 -16.19 4.72 18.96
N ARG A 392 -15.44 5.09 17.91
CA ARG A 392 -14.40 4.20 17.34
C ARG A 392 -13.34 3.84 18.37
N GLN A 393 -12.91 4.81 19.19
CA GLN A 393 -11.92 4.59 20.24
C GLN A 393 -12.43 3.58 21.28
N LEU A 394 -13.66 3.77 21.81
CA LEU A 394 -14.27 2.85 22.75
C LEU A 394 -14.43 1.43 22.18
N LEU A 395 -14.78 1.29 20.90
CA LEU A 395 -14.80 -0.02 20.22
C LEU A 395 -13.42 -0.64 20.10
N SER A 396 -12.37 0.15 19.89
CA SER A 396 -10.98 -0.32 19.89
C SER A 396 -10.54 -0.83 21.27
N PHE A 397 -10.98 -0.16 22.33
CA PHE A 397 -10.75 -0.61 23.71
C PHE A 397 -11.51 -1.92 24.00
N ALA A 398 -12.78 -2.00 23.60
CA ALA A 398 -13.55 -3.24 23.73
C ALA A 398 -12.88 -4.41 22.98
N ARG A 399 -12.34 -4.14 21.77
CA ARG A 399 -11.54 -5.10 21.00
C ARG A 399 -10.32 -5.59 21.79
N ALA A 400 -9.53 -4.66 22.34
CA ALA A 400 -8.34 -5.00 23.12
C ALA A 400 -8.65 -5.78 24.41
N LEU A 401 -9.77 -5.48 25.08
CA LEU A 401 -10.25 -6.24 26.25
C LEU A 401 -10.74 -7.63 25.88
N ALA A 402 -11.54 -7.75 24.82
CA ALA A 402 -12.04 -9.04 24.33
C ALA A 402 -10.90 -9.97 23.91
N TYR A 403 -9.77 -9.41 23.53
CA TYR A 403 -8.55 -10.13 23.15
C TYR A 403 -7.89 -10.85 24.34
N GLY A 404 -8.06 -10.34 25.58
CA GLY A 404 -7.57 -10.99 26.79
C GLY A 404 -6.03 -11.04 26.92
N ALA A 405 -5.30 -10.11 26.30
CA ALA A 405 -3.85 -10.10 26.30
C ALA A 405 -3.24 -9.75 27.67
N ASP A 406 -2.05 -10.30 27.97
CA ASP A 406 -1.27 -10.02 29.18
C ASP A 406 -0.54 -8.67 29.10
N VAL A 407 -0.08 -8.31 27.91
CA VAL A 407 0.62 -7.06 27.61
C VAL A 407 -0.24 -6.15 26.73
N LEU A 408 -0.37 -4.91 27.13
CA LEU A 408 -1.14 -3.89 26.39
C LEU A 408 -0.22 -2.81 25.87
N VAL A 409 -0.43 -2.44 24.63
CA VAL A 409 0.26 -1.34 23.97
C VAL A 409 -0.76 -0.27 23.56
N LEU A 410 -0.56 0.95 24.02
CA LEU A 410 -1.44 2.08 23.74
C LEU A 410 -0.65 3.16 22.98
N ASP A 411 -1.07 3.50 21.76
CA ASP A 411 -0.59 4.69 21.04
C ASP A 411 -1.66 5.78 21.18
N GLU A 412 -1.48 6.66 22.18
CA GLU A 412 -2.49 7.63 22.60
C GLU A 412 -2.31 8.97 21.89
N ALA A 413 -3.12 9.25 20.86
CA ALA A 413 -3.29 10.60 20.32
C ALA A 413 -4.75 10.86 19.99
N THR A 414 -5.47 11.50 20.89
CA THR A 414 -6.88 11.87 20.72
C THR A 414 -7.04 13.38 20.70
N SER A 415 -6.82 14.01 19.57
CA SER A 415 -6.90 15.47 19.42
C SER A 415 -8.26 16.04 18.98
N ALA A 416 -9.30 15.16 18.78
CA ALA A 416 -10.59 15.58 18.21
C ALA A 416 -11.79 14.85 18.82
N ILE A 417 -11.85 14.75 20.15
CA ILE A 417 -12.98 14.14 20.86
C ILE A 417 -13.69 15.26 21.65
N ASP A 418 -15.03 15.24 21.67
CA ASP A 418 -15.84 16.11 22.52
C ASP A 418 -15.63 15.78 24.00
N SER A 419 -15.81 16.79 24.88
CA SER A 419 -15.44 16.69 26.31
C SER A 419 -16.21 15.58 27.07
N GLU A 420 -17.44 15.27 26.69
CA GLU A 420 -18.23 14.18 27.32
C GLU A 420 -17.65 12.82 26.95
N THR A 421 -17.38 12.59 25.68
CA THR A 421 -16.76 11.36 25.19
C THR A 421 -15.31 11.21 25.67
N GLU A 422 -14.61 12.32 25.88
CA GLU A 422 -13.24 12.32 26.41
C GLU A 422 -13.16 11.71 27.82
N ALA A 423 -14.10 12.05 28.71
CA ALA A 423 -14.16 11.45 30.04
C ALA A 423 -14.39 9.93 29.98
N LEU A 424 -15.27 9.47 29.08
CA LEU A 424 -15.50 8.03 28.85
C LEU A 424 -14.26 7.32 28.29
N VAL A 425 -13.53 7.95 27.42
CA VAL A 425 -12.28 7.40 26.85
C VAL A 425 -11.20 7.30 27.93
N GLN A 426 -11.08 8.30 28.82
CA GLN A 426 -10.15 8.24 29.94
C GLN A 426 -10.49 7.09 30.91
N GLU A 427 -11.75 6.97 31.31
CA GLU A 427 -12.20 5.87 32.15
C GLU A 427 -11.96 4.51 31.47
N GLY A 428 -12.21 4.42 30.16
CA GLY A 428 -11.91 3.23 29.36
C GLY A 428 -10.42 2.86 29.36
N ILE A 429 -9.51 3.83 29.33
CA ILE A 429 -8.06 3.60 29.46
C ILE A 429 -7.73 3.00 30.83
N HIS A 430 -8.23 3.57 31.93
CA HIS A 430 -7.98 3.04 33.27
C HIS A 430 -8.46 1.60 33.42
N VAL A 431 -9.67 1.29 32.89
CA VAL A 431 -10.20 -0.09 32.88
C VAL A 431 -9.31 -1.02 32.05
N LEU A 432 -8.81 -0.53 30.93
CA LEU A 432 -8.04 -1.31 29.96
C LEU A 432 -6.67 -1.73 30.54
N ILE A 433 -5.97 -0.82 31.25
CA ILE A 433 -4.65 -1.05 31.83
C ILE A 433 -4.69 -1.80 33.15
N ALA A 434 -5.83 -1.82 33.84
CA ALA A 434 -5.95 -2.43 35.17
C ALA A 434 -5.52 -3.90 35.17
N GLY A 435 -4.49 -4.22 35.98
CA GLY A 435 -3.97 -5.59 36.16
C GLY A 435 -3.20 -6.15 34.97
N LYS A 436 -2.83 -5.34 33.99
CA LYS A 436 -2.03 -5.72 32.82
C LYS A 436 -0.71 -4.96 32.78
N THR A 437 0.29 -5.53 32.12
CA THR A 437 1.50 -4.78 31.79
C THR A 437 1.19 -3.85 30.63
N ALA A 438 1.34 -2.52 30.83
CA ALA A 438 0.96 -1.53 29.83
C ALA A 438 2.16 -0.71 29.37
N LEU A 439 2.35 -0.60 28.06
CA LEU A 439 3.30 0.33 27.42
C LEU A 439 2.49 1.41 26.71
N VAL A 440 2.59 2.65 27.17
CA VAL A 440 1.76 3.77 26.70
C VAL A 440 2.61 4.84 26.04
N ILE A 441 2.37 5.17 24.78
CA ILE A 441 2.88 6.42 24.20
C ILE A 441 1.95 7.53 24.67
N ALA A 442 2.36 8.21 25.73
CA ALA A 442 1.50 9.18 26.38
C ALA A 442 1.60 10.55 25.70
N HIS A 443 0.45 11.08 25.31
CA HIS A 443 0.24 12.44 24.83
C HIS A 443 -0.61 13.27 25.78
N ARG A 444 -1.14 12.67 26.85
CA ARG A 444 -1.97 13.31 27.88
C ARG A 444 -1.25 13.34 29.21
N LEU A 445 -1.44 14.43 29.93
CA LEU A 445 -0.81 14.62 31.23
C LEU A 445 -1.27 13.60 32.26
N SER A 446 -2.57 13.30 32.31
CA SER A 446 -3.14 12.31 33.24
C SER A 446 -2.50 10.94 33.08
N THR A 447 -2.37 10.44 31.86
CA THR A 447 -1.75 9.14 31.58
C THR A 447 -0.27 9.09 31.94
N ILE A 448 0.43 10.24 31.84
CA ILE A 448 1.85 10.35 32.24
C ILE A 448 1.99 10.33 33.76
N GLN A 449 1.12 11.08 34.46
CA GLN A 449 1.16 11.19 35.93
C GLN A 449 0.82 9.89 36.63
N ASP A 450 -0.10 9.11 36.08
CA ASP A 450 -0.58 7.83 36.63
C ASP A 450 0.35 6.65 36.30
N ALA A 451 1.39 6.84 35.48
CA ALA A 451 2.30 5.76 35.10
C ALA A 451 3.29 5.44 36.22
N ASP A 452 3.53 4.14 36.47
CA ASP A 452 4.50 3.64 37.45
C ASP A 452 5.94 4.03 37.08
N CYS A 453 6.24 4.10 35.77
CA CYS A 453 7.53 4.49 35.27
C CYS A 453 7.39 5.30 33.96
N ILE A 454 8.13 6.36 33.85
CA ILE A 454 8.20 7.20 32.64
C ILE A 454 9.58 7.01 32.00
N HIS A 455 9.59 6.68 30.73
CA HIS A 455 10.76 6.54 29.89
C HIS A 455 10.85 7.70 28.90
N VAL A 456 11.90 8.52 29.00
CA VAL A 456 12.11 9.68 28.13
C VAL A 456 13.03 9.34 26.98
N LEU A 457 12.48 9.40 25.75
CA LEU A 457 13.24 9.18 24.53
C LEU A 457 13.67 10.50 23.91
N HIS A 458 14.95 10.57 23.55
CA HIS A 458 15.52 11.69 22.79
C HIS A 458 16.43 11.15 21.67
N LYS A 459 16.09 11.48 20.41
CA LYS A 459 16.86 11.08 19.23
C LYS A 459 17.21 9.58 19.19
N GLY A 460 16.24 8.72 19.53
CA GLY A 460 16.40 7.28 19.49
C GLY A 460 17.11 6.66 20.70
N GLN A 461 17.41 7.41 21.74
CA GLN A 461 18.03 6.93 22.97
C GLN A 461 17.11 7.14 24.16
N LEU A 462 17.18 6.25 25.14
CA LEU A 462 16.56 6.39 26.45
C LEU A 462 17.47 7.27 27.30
N VAL A 463 17.03 8.50 27.62
CA VAL A 463 17.88 9.48 28.33
C VAL A 463 17.54 9.61 29.80
N GLU A 464 16.28 9.40 30.18
CA GLU A 464 15.80 9.50 31.56
C GLU A 464 14.75 8.41 31.82
N SER A 465 14.73 7.88 33.04
CA SER A 465 13.68 6.98 33.54
C SER A 465 13.41 7.27 35.02
N GLY A 466 12.15 7.17 35.43
CA GLY A 466 11.71 7.39 36.81
C GLY A 466 10.24 7.74 36.91
N THR A 467 9.76 8.07 38.10
CA THR A 467 8.39 8.55 38.31
C THR A 467 8.24 10.02 37.88
N HIS A 468 7.01 10.47 37.77
CA HIS A 468 6.70 11.88 37.44
C HIS A 468 7.42 12.88 38.36
N GLU A 469 7.35 12.65 39.68
CA GLU A 469 7.95 13.53 40.68
C GLU A 469 9.50 13.54 40.62
N GLU A 470 10.09 12.33 40.45
CA GLU A 470 11.54 12.18 40.33
C GLU A 470 12.10 12.91 39.11
N LEU A 471 11.43 12.78 37.97
CA LEU A 471 11.88 13.39 36.71
C LEU A 471 11.68 14.90 36.71
N LEU A 472 10.65 15.43 37.33
CA LEU A 472 10.49 16.88 37.55
C LEU A 472 11.60 17.43 38.47
N ALA A 473 11.92 16.74 39.58
CA ALA A 473 12.97 17.15 40.50
C ALA A 473 14.38 17.18 39.86
N ARG A 474 14.63 16.30 38.85
CA ARG A 474 15.90 16.26 38.10
C ARG A 474 16.09 17.47 37.17
N ALA A 475 15.04 18.24 36.86
CA ALA A 475 15.05 19.41 35.95
C ALA A 475 15.73 19.13 34.59
N GLY A 476 15.49 17.93 34.04
CA GLY A 476 16.14 17.40 32.83
C GLY A 476 15.36 17.62 31.54
N VAL A 477 15.43 16.62 30.64
CA VAL A 477 14.71 16.62 29.36
C VAL A 477 13.20 16.50 29.60
N TYR A 478 12.79 15.67 30.58
CA TYR A 478 11.39 15.50 30.94
C TYR A 478 10.73 16.81 31.38
N GLU A 479 11.36 17.53 32.28
CA GLU A 479 10.82 18.79 32.82
C GLU A 479 10.65 19.84 31.70
N ARG A 480 11.60 19.92 30.77
CA ARG A 480 11.49 20.80 29.59
C ARG A 480 10.33 20.42 28.68
N LEU A 481 10.13 19.10 28.41
CA LEU A 481 9.01 18.63 27.63
C LEU A 481 7.68 18.89 28.33
N TYR A 482 7.63 18.66 29.64
CA TYR A 482 6.47 18.93 30.46
C TYR A 482 6.05 20.41 30.42
N ARG A 483 6.99 21.34 30.62
CA ARG A 483 6.71 22.76 30.50
C ARG A 483 6.21 23.17 29.11
N LEU A 484 6.79 22.64 28.05
CA LEU A 484 6.40 22.99 26.67
C LEU A 484 5.02 22.45 26.29
N GLN A 485 4.64 21.29 26.79
CA GLN A 485 3.38 20.65 26.38
C GLN A 485 2.19 20.96 27.31
N PHE A 486 2.44 21.20 28.60
CA PHE A 486 1.41 21.20 29.61
C PHE A 486 1.39 22.46 30.50
N ALA A 487 2.44 23.28 30.53
CA ALA A 487 2.49 24.48 31.38
C ALA A 487 1.52 25.61 30.94
N GLU A 488 0.96 25.52 29.73
CA GLU A 488 -0.06 26.46 29.24
C GLU A 488 -1.52 26.00 29.50
N GLN A 489 -1.75 24.84 30.09
CA GLN A 489 -3.10 24.45 30.51
C GLN A 489 -3.35 24.99 31.93
N PRO A 490 -4.30 25.93 32.11
CA PRO A 490 -4.66 26.40 33.47
C PRO A 490 -5.22 25.17 34.23
N ALA A 491 -4.73 25.01 35.48
CA ALA A 491 -5.23 23.98 36.39
C ALA A 491 -6.76 24.00 36.42
N PRO A 492 -7.44 22.83 36.43
CA PRO A 492 -8.90 22.78 36.54
C PRO A 492 -9.30 23.54 37.79
N VAL A 493 -10.06 24.64 37.62
CA VAL A 493 -10.61 25.42 38.72
C VAL A 493 -11.44 24.42 39.54
N ALA A 494 -10.93 24.08 40.73
CA ALA A 494 -11.70 23.31 41.70
C ALA A 494 -13.03 24.05 41.88
N ALA A 495 -14.14 23.40 41.56
CA ALA A 495 -15.47 23.93 41.78
C ALA A 495 -15.61 24.23 43.28
N ALA A 496 -15.45 25.51 43.62
CA ALA A 496 -15.74 26.02 44.95
C ALA A 496 -17.25 25.76 45.16
N GLY A 497 -17.54 24.90 46.10
CA GLY A 497 -18.91 24.59 46.48
C GLY A 497 -19.64 25.84 46.98
N GLY A 498 -20.84 26.02 46.53
CA GLY A 498 -21.84 26.94 46.99
C GLY A 498 -23.21 26.29 46.72
#